data_7398e4306d0447ff8381f793f14cf0ef
#
_entry.id   7398e4306d0447ff8381f793f14cf0ef
#
_cell.length_a   1.000
_cell.length_b   1.000
_cell.length_c   1.000
_cell.angle_alpha   90.00
_cell.angle_beta   90.00
_cell.angle_gamma   90.00
#
_symmetry.space_group_name_H-M   'P 1'
#
loop_
_entity.id
_entity.type
_entity.pdbx_description
1 polymer ?
#
loop_
_entity_poly.entity_id
_entity_poly.type
_entity_poly.pdbx_seq_one_letter_code
_entity_poly.pdbx_strand_id
1 'polypeptide(L)'
;MLCSDTFPIMPIKHLRRGCFVTHLKRMICYALTITAKHEYIEIFHQYFFNLPPDNDYIKWTVGKAMYMADGTALKQKQALDENGFYSDIISSSAVCTIICDSIQFDEHTRKFSYYGTQIIKRRTRDLKRTMLTTGYVENVPRTQNNPHGLMITNWRTLENKDLDY
;
A
#
# COMPACT_ATOMS: atom_id res chain seq x y z
N MET A 1 -30.43 8.37 9.37
CA MET A 1 -30.62 7.13 10.15
C MET A 1 -29.27 6.77 10.75
N LEU A 2 -29.07 7.10 12.03
CA LEU A 2 -27.82 6.92 12.76
C LEU A 2 -27.76 5.48 13.27
N CYS A 3 -26.84 4.66 12.79
CA CYS A 3 -26.48 3.41 13.42
C CYS A 3 -25.57 3.72 14.61
N SER A 4 -26.16 3.70 15.79
CA SER A 4 -25.45 3.70 17.06
C SER A 4 -25.03 2.28 17.39
N ASP A 5 -23.76 1.94 17.09
CA ASP A 5 -23.13 0.73 17.62
C ASP A 5 -22.83 0.94 19.10
N THR A 6 -23.84 0.66 19.91
CA THR A 6 -23.70 0.58 21.37
C THR A 6 -23.00 -0.76 21.69
N PHE A 7 -21.70 -0.69 21.95
CA PHE A 7 -21.00 -1.81 22.60
C PHE A 7 -21.67 -2.07 23.97
N PRO A 8 -22.08 -3.30 24.28
CA PRO A 8 -22.62 -3.61 25.59
C PRO A 8 -21.49 -3.49 26.63
N ILE A 9 -21.60 -2.48 27.49
CA ILE A 9 -20.77 -2.36 28.68
C ILE A 9 -21.15 -3.51 29.63
N MET A 10 -20.38 -4.59 29.63
CA MET A 10 -20.52 -5.65 30.59
C MET A 10 -20.15 -5.13 32.00
N PRO A 11 -20.95 -5.39 33.03
CA PRO A 11 -20.66 -4.96 34.40
C PRO A 11 -19.39 -5.66 34.92
N ILE A 12 -18.47 -4.86 35.44
CA ILE A 12 -17.10 -5.20 35.86
C ILE A 12 -17.03 -6.27 36.96
N LYS A 13 -18.15 -6.75 37.50
CA LYS A 13 -18.19 -7.58 38.73
C LYS A 13 -17.83 -9.06 38.57
N HIS A 14 -17.59 -9.57 37.34
CA HIS A 14 -17.27 -10.99 37.12
C HIS A 14 -16.16 -11.29 36.12
N LEU A 15 -15.29 -10.31 35.79
CA LEU A 15 -14.14 -10.62 34.95
C LEU A 15 -13.06 -11.33 35.79
N ARG A 16 -12.94 -12.63 35.65
CA ARG A 16 -11.79 -13.37 36.16
C ARG A 16 -10.53 -12.77 35.50
N ARG A 17 -9.48 -12.51 36.30
CA ARG A 17 -8.21 -11.89 35.82
C ARG A 17 -7.64 -12.51 34.55
N GLY A 18 -7.87 -13.78 34.31
CA GLY A 18 -7.44 -14.49 33.08
C GLY A 18 -8.18 -14.07 31.82
N CYS A 19 -9.46 -13.70 31.90
CA CYS A 19 -10.27 -13.31 30.73
C CYS A 19 -9.90 -11.91 30.23
N PHE A 20 -9.54 -11.00 31.13
CA PHE A 20 -9.08 -9.64 30.76
C PHE A 20 -7.74 -9.67 30.04
N VAL A 21 -6.77 -10.45 30.51
CA VAL A 21 -5.44 -10.58 29.90
C VAL A 21 -5.53 -11.22 28.51
N THR A 22 -6.39 -12.21 28.31
CA THR A 22 -6.58 -12.84 26.99
C THR A 22 -7.26 -11.88 26.01
N HIS A 23 -8.24 -11.10 26.46
CA HIS A 23 -8.90 -10.09 25.62
C HIS A 23 -7.94 -8.98 25.22
N LEU A 24 -7.14 -8.46 26.15
CA LEU A 24 -6.12 -7.44 25.88
C LEU A 24 -5.05 -7.95 24.91
N LYS A 25 -4.55 -9.17 25.09
CA LYS A 25 -3.61 -9.81 24.14
C LYS A 25 -4.21 -9.91 22.74
N ARG A 26 -5.48 -10.29 22.63
CA ARG A 26 -6.19 -10.41 21.36
C ARG A 26 -6.34 -9.06 20.67
N MET A 27 -6.66 -7.99 21.40
CA MET A 27 -6.73 -6.62 20.87
C MET A 27 -5.36 -6.11 20.40
N ILE A 28 -4.31 -6.36 21.15
CA ILE A 28 -2.93 -5.98 20.77
C ILE A 28 -2.51 -6.73 19.50
N CYS A 29 -2.73 -8.04 19.42
CA CYS A 29 -2.43 -8.81 18.21
C CYS A 29 -3.23 -8.31 17.00
N TYR A 30 -4.50 -7.94 17.18
CA TYR A 30 -5.33 -7.40 16.12
C TYR A 30 -4.79 -6.06 15.61
N ALA A 31 -4.49 -5.13 16.50
CA ALA A 31 -3.91 -3.83 16.15
C ALA A 31 -2.57 -3.97 15.41
N LEU A 32 -1.67 -4.84 15.87
CA LEU A 32 -0.40 -5.14 15.22
C LEU A 32 -0.60 -5.72 13.81
N THR A 33 -1.61 -6.56 13.62
CA THR A 33 -1.91 -7.14 12.31
C THR A 33 -2.39 -6.11 11.31
N ILE A 34 -3.23 -5.15 11.72
CA ILE A 34 -3.69 -4.04 10.88
C ILE A 34 -2.51 -3.14 10.49
N THR A 35 -1.71 -2.75 11.47
CA THR A 35 -0.51 -1.91 11.24
C THR A 35 0.44 -2.57 10.24
N ALA A 36 0.71 -3.87 10.39
CA ALA A 36 1.56 -4.61 9.47
C ALA A 36 1.01 -4.64 8.03
N LYS A 37 -0.31 -4.70 7.85
CA LYS A 37 -0.93 -4.62 6.52
C LYS A 37 -0.83 -3.22 5.92
N HIS A 38 -1.02 -2.17 6.73
CA HIS A 38 -0.84 -0.78 6.28
C HIS A 38 0.61 -0.55 5.83
N GLU A 39 1.59 -0.93 6.64
CA GLU A 39 3.01 -0.84 6.28
C GLU A 39 3.32 -1.62 4.99
N TYR A 40 2.75 -2.82 4.83
CA TYR A 40 2.96 -3.63 3.65
C TYR A 40 2.43 -2.95 2.38
N ILE A 41 1.23 -2.35 2.43
CA ILE A 41 0.64 -1.60 1.33
C ILE A 41 1.50 -0.38 1.00
N GLU A 42 1.95 0.35 2.01
CA GLU A 42 2.80 1.53 1.83
C GLU A 42 4.15 1.17 1.19
N ILE A 43 4.84 0.15 1.71
CA ILE A 43 6.13 -0.33 1.19
C ILE A 43 5.99 -0.78 -0.27
N PHE A 44 4.88 -1.47 -0.62
CA PHE A 44 4.61 -1.84 -2.01
C PHE A 44 4.56 -0.63 -2.94
N HIS A 45 3.81 0.43 -2.54
CA HIS A 45 3.72 1.65 -3.34
C HIS A 45 5.05 2.40 -3.40
N GLN A 46 5.83 2.40 -2.33
CA GLN A 46 7.18 2.96 -2.33
C GLN A 46 8.10 2.24 -3.31
N TYR A 47 8.11 0.91 -3.32
CA TYR A 47 8.91 0.14 -4.28
C TYR A 47 8.45 0.34 -5.72
N PHE A 48 7.17 0.56 -5.95
CA PHE A 48 6.62 0.70 -7.30
C PHE A 48 6.79 2.10 -7.88
N PHE A 49 6.77 3.16 -7.03
CA PHE A 49 6.69 4.57 -7.48
C PHE A 49 7.85 5.45 -7.03
N ASN A 50 8.73 5.03 -6.10
CA ASN A 50 9.93 5.78 -5.76
C ASN A 50 11.05 5.41 -6.73
N LEU A 51 11.18 6.20 -7.79
CA LEU A 51 12.02 5.90 -8.93
C LEU A 51 13.00 7.05 -9.18
N PRO A 52 14.28 6.90 -8.83
CA PRO A 52 15.35 7.79 -9.28
C PRO A 52 15.67 7.51 -10.76
N PRO A 53 16.37 8.40 -11.47
CA PRO A 53 16.75 8.21 -12.87
C PRO A 53 17.93 7.24 -13.04
N ASP A 54 17.79 6.06 -12.51
CA ASP A 54 18.76 4.96 -12.54
C ASP A 54 18.05 3.66 -12.96
N ASN A 55 18.45 3.13 -14.12
CA ASN A 55 17.82 1.96 -14.72
C ASN A 55 17.94 0.70 -13.85
N ASP A 56 19.10 0.48 -13.22
CA ASP A 56 19.34 -0.72 -12.44
C ASP A 56 18.59 -0.66 -11.10
N TYR A 57 18.53 0.53 -10.52
CA TYR A 57 17.72 0.76 -9.32
C TYR A 57 16.22 0.59 -9.61
N ILE A 58 15.71 1.15 -10.72
CA ILE A 58 14.32 0.98 -11.14
C ILE A 58 13.97 -0.49 -11.30
N LYS A 59 14.79 -1.26 -12.00
CA LYS A 59 14.58 -2.71 -12.16
C LYS A 59 14.58 -3.45 -10.84
N TRP A 60 15.50 -3.11 -9.95
CA TRP A 60 15.61 -3.74 -8.64
C TRP A 60 14.40 -3.42 -7.76
N THR A 61 14.01 -2.14 -7.63
CA THR A 61 12.93 -1.73 -6.73
C THR A 61 11.56 -2.20 -7.23
N VAL A 62 11.27 -2.04 -8.53
CA VAL A 62 10.04 -2.56 -9.12
C VAL A 62 10.00 -4.10 -9.07
N GLY A 63 11.15 -4.76 -9.23
CA GLY A 63 11.28 -6.21 -9.04
C GLY A 63 10.88 -6.64 -7.61
N LYS A 64 11.23 -5.86 -6.59
CA LYS A 64 10.77 -6.10 -5.20
C LYS A 64 9.27 -6.00 -5.07
N ALA A 65 8.65 -4.97 -5.69
CA ALA A 65 7.20 -4.82 -5.69
C ALA A 65 6.49 -6.03 -6.34
N MET A 66 7.08 -6.64 -7.38
CA MET A 66 6.49 -7.81 -8.04
C MET A 66 6.40 -9.05 -7.14
N TYR A 67 7.28 -9.21 -6.15
CA TYR A 67 7.15 -10.28 -5.15
C TYR A 67 6.07 -10.02 -4.11
N MET A 68 5.57 -8.79 -4.02
CA MET A 68 4.55 -8.37 -3.05
C MET A 68 3.14 -8.40 -3.63
N ALA A 69 2.99 -8.58 -4.95
CA ALA A 69 1.70 -8.50 -5.63
C ALA A 69 1.52 -9.63 -6.66
N ASP A 70 0.29 -9.82 -7.07
CA ASP A 70 -0.08 -10.78 -8.11
C ASP A 70 0.19 -10.27 -9.55
N GLY A 71 -0.22 -11.04 -10.55
CA GLY A 71 -0.06 -10.69 -11.95
C GLY A 71 -0.72 -9.37 -12.39
N THR A 72 -1.59 -8.76 -11.58
CA THR A 72 -2.19 -7.46 -11.90
C THR A 72 -1.17 -6.33 -11.81
N ALA A 73 -0.25 -6.37 -10.83
CA ALA A 73 0.86 -5.43 -10.74
C ALA A 73 1.84 -5.57 -11.92
N LEU A 74 2.09 -6.80 -12.38
CA LEU A 74 2.91 -7.04 -13.56
C LEU A 74 2.29 -6.42 -14.82
N LYS A 75 0.97 -6.52 -15.00
CA LYS A 75 0.27 -5.87 -16.12
C LYS A 75 0.38 -4.35 -16.06
N GLN A 76 0.26 -3.75 -14.87
CA GLN A 76 0.46 -2.30 -14.70
C GLN A 76 1.89 -1.88 -15.04
N LYS A 77 2.88 -2.66 -14.58
CA LYS A 77 4.29 -2.42 -14.91
C LYS A 77 4.52 -2.47 -16.41
N GLN A 78 3.98 -3.49 -17.10
CA GLN A 78 4.09 -3.64 -18.54
C GLN A 78 3.47 -2.46 -19.29
N ALA A 79 2.28 -2.03 -18.90
CA ALA A 79 1.62 -0.86 -19.49
C ALA A 79 2.44 0.43 -19.31
N LEU A 80 3.08 0.64 -18.16
CA LEU A 80 3.98 1.77 -17.93
C LEU A 80 5.24 1.70 -18.81
N ASP A 81 5.78 0.50 -18.98
CA ASP A 81 6.97 0.25 -19.81
C ASP A 81 6.68 0.51 -21.30
N GLU A 82 5.55 -0.01 -21.80
CA GLU A 82 5.07 0.21 -23.17
C GLU A 82 4.79 1.68 -23.46
N ASN A 83 4.30 2.44 -22.48
CA ASN A 83 4.09 3.88 -22.59
C ASN A 83 5.39 4.71 -22.41
N GLY A 84 6.54 4.08 -22.26
CA GLY A 84 7.82 4.75 -22.13
C GLY A 84 8.07 5.45 -20.79
N PHE A 85 7.25 5.21 -19.78
CA PHE A 85 7.32 5.90 -18.49
C PHE A 85 8.70 5.82 -17.82
N TYR A 86 9.31 4.64 -17.81
CA TYR A 86 10.65 4.45 -17.21
C TYR A 86 11.74 5.11 -18.04
N SER A 87 11.64 5.06 -19.37
CA SER A 87 12.57 5.73 -20.28
C SER A 87 12.51 7.24 -20.14
N ASP A 88 11.33 7.79 -19.92
CA ASP A 88 11.13 9.25 -19.72
C ASP A 88 11.73 9.71 -18.38
N ILE A 89 11.64 8.91 -17.31
CA ILE A 89 12.28 9.19 -16.02
C ILE A 89 13.80 9.30 -16.21
N ILE A 90 14.39 8.34 -16.90
CA ILE A 90 15.85 8.28 -17.11
C ILE A 90 16.29 9.43 -18.02
N SER A 91 15.66 9.64 -19.17
CA SER A 91 16.05 10.64 -20.16
C SER A 91 15.87 12.06 -19.66
N SER A 92 14.83 12.34 -18.89
CA SER A 92 14.58 13.67 -18.28
C SER A 92 15.33 13.87 -16.96
N SER A 93 16.07 12.88 -16.46
CA SER A 93 16.68 12.89 -15.13
C SER A 93 15.67 13.23 -14.03
N ALA A 94 14.44 12.72 -14.17
CA ALA A 94 13.37 12.96 -13.22
C ALA A 94 13.51 12.06 -11.99
N VAL A 95 13.08 12.56 -10.83
CA VAL A 95 12.95 11.77 -9.61
C VAL A 95 11.48 11.66 -9.26
N CYS A 96 10.96 10.44 -9.26
CA CYS A 96 9.59 10.17 -8.81
C CYS A 96 9.60 9.77 -7.34
N THR A 97 8.68 10.33 -6.57
CA THR A 97 8.48 10.00 -5.15
C THR A 97 6.98 9.89 -4.88
N ILE A 98 6.56 8.90 -4.12
CA ILE A 98 5.18 8.76 -3.62
C ILE A 98 5.15 9.09 -2.13
N ILE A 99 4.19 9.90 -1.73
CA ILE A 99 3.88 10.20 -0.33
C ILE A 99 2.53 9.56 -0.03
N CYS A 100 2.48 8.77 1.04
CA CYS A 100 1.23 8.20 1.52
C CYS A 100 0.44 9.26 2.28
N ASP A 101 -0.76 9.59 1.82
CA ASP A 101 -1.66 10.51 2.50
C ASP A 101 -2.57 9.75 3.47
N SER A 102 -3.14 8.62 3.03
CA SER A 102 -3.94 7.74 3.88
C SER A 102 -4.12 6.35 3.27
N ILE A 103 -4.38 5.38 4.12
CA ILE A 103 -4.75 4.01 3.73
C ILE A 103 -6.03 3.65 4.46
N GLN A 104 -7.04 3.27 3.72
CA GLN A 104 -8.26 2.66 4.25
C GLN A 104 -8.19 1.16 4.01
N PHE A 105 -8.35 0.38 5.06
CA PHE A 105 -8.32 -1.08 4.99
C PHE A 105 -9.53 -1.68 5.68
N ASP A 106 -10.29 -2.50 4.96
CA ASP A 106 -11.43 -3.24 5.49
C ASP A 106 -11.02 -4.70 5.76
N GLU A 107 -10.99 -5.07 7.02
CA GLU A 107 -10.62 -6.41 7.48
C GLU A 107 -11.59 -7.51 7.02
N HIS A 108 -12.87 -7.20 6.84
CA HIS A 108 -13.86 -8.18 6.44
C HIS A 108 -13.71 -8.57 4.97
N THR A 109 -13.56 -7.57 4.11
CA THR A 109 -13.40 -7.76 2.67
C THR A 109 -11.93 -7.89 2.27
N ARG A 110 -10.99 -7.57 3.17
CA ARG A 110 -9.54 -7.45 2.93
C ARG A 110 -9.18 -6.44 1.84
N LYS A 111 -10.12 -5.57 1.52
CA LYS A 111 -9.95 -4.53 0.51
C LYS A 111 -9.22 -3.33 1.10
N PHE A 112 -8.32 -2.76 0.31
CA PHE A 112 -7.70 -1.47 0.65
C PHE A 112 -7.98 -0.42 -0.41
N SER A 113 -7.93 0.84 0.02
CA SER A 113 -7.81 2.02 -0.82
C SER A 113 -6.63 2.83 -0.33
N TYR A 114 -5.66 3.05 -1.20
CA TYR A 114 -4.46 3.83 -0.93
C TYR A 114 -4.60 5.19 -1.59
N TYR A 115 -4.48 6.23 -0.82
CA TYR A 115 -4.44 7.63 -1.25
C TYR A 115 -3.04 8.15 -1.09
N GLY A 116 -2.47 8.70 -2.15
CA GLY A 116 -1.13 9.24 -2.11
C GLY A 116 -0.95 10.36 -3.11
N THR A 117 0.11 11.14 -2.88
CA THR A 117 0.57 12.20 -3.76
C THR A 117 1.89 11.78 -4.40
N GLN A 118 1.89 11.62 -5.73
CA GLN A 118 3.11 11.40 -6.50
C GLN A 118 3.74 12.73 -6.88
N ILE A 119 5.02 12.88 -6.58
CA ILE A 119 5.83 14.07 -6.95
C ILE A 119 6.86 13.61 -7.96
N ILE A 120 6.85 14.25 -9.14
CA ILE A 120 7.82 14.02 -10.21
C ILE A 120 8.67 15.29 -10.33
N LYS A 121 9.86 15.25 -9.77
CA LYS A 121 10.82 16.37 -9.83
C LYS A 121 11.60 16.29 -11.14
N ARG A 122 11.53 17.34 -11.93
CA ARG A 122 12.24 17.52 -13.19
C ARG A 122 13.11 18.80 -13.15
N ARG A 123 14.06 18.92 -14.06
CA ARG A 123 14.89 20.13 -14.16
C ARG A 123 14.09 21.41 -14.43
N THR A 124 13.00 21.30 -15.18
CA THR A 124 12.23 22.44 -15.67
C THR A 124 11.04 22.77 -14.79
N ARG A 125 10.34 21.75 -14.29
CA ARG A 125 9.10 21.91 -13.50
C ARG A 125 8.82 20.64 -12.70
N ASP A 126 8.43 20.84 -11.45
CA ASP A 126 7.88 19.76 -10.64
C ASP A 126 6.42 19.51 -11.03
N LEU A 127 6.06 18.25 -11.09
CA LEU A 127 4.69 17.80 -11.33
C LEU A 127 4.19 17.06 -10.10
N LYS A 128 3.01 17.40 -9.63
CA LYS A 128 2.32 16.67 -8.55
C LYS A 128 1.07 16.00 -9.09
N ARG A 129 0.81 14.78 -8.66
CA ARG A 129 -0.36 13.98 -9.07
C ARG A 129 -1.01 13.38 -7.85
N THR A 130 -2.35 13.42 -7.81
CA THR A 130 -3.08 12.56 -6.90
C THR A 130 -3.07 11.13 -7.43
N MET A 131 -2.90 10.18 -6.53
CA MET A 131 -2.94 8.76 -6.86
C MET A 131 -3.90 8.05 -5.91
N LEU A 132 -4.89 7.41 -6.51
CA LEU A 132 -5.80 6.51 -5.80
C LEU A 132 -5.65 5.11 -6.38
N THR A 133 -5.26 4.16 -5.55
CA THR A 133 -5.19 2.76 -5.95
C THR A 133 -6.05 1.90 -5.02
N THR A 134 -6.46 0.75 -5.49
CA THR A 134 -7.22 -0.23 -4.72
C THR A 134 -6.76 -1.65 -5.03
N GLY A 135 -7.03 -2.55 -4.12
CA GLY A 135 -6.73 -3.98 -4.24
C GLY A 135 -7.18 -4.70 -2.99
N TYR A 136 -6.70 -5.93 -2.84
CA TYR A 136 -6.94 -6.76 -1.68
C TYR A 136 -5.61 -7.23 -1.09
N VAL A 137 -5.57 -7.49 0.21
CA VAL A 137 -4.40 -8.08 0.87
C VAL A 137 -4.76 -9.48 1.34
N GLU A 138 -4.06 -10.47 0.83
CA GLU A 138 -4.25 -11.87 1.19
C GLU A 138 -3.06 -12.43 1.96
N ASN A 139 -3.33 -13.40 2.82
CA ASN A 139 -2.28 -14.15 3.50
C ASN A 139 -1.78 -15.25 2.57
N VAL A 140 -0.47 -15.33 2.40
CA VAL A 140 0.20 -16.35 1.59
C VAL A 140 1.34 -16.99 2.39
N PRO A 141 1.82 -18.18 2.01
CA PRO A 141 3.02 -18.74 2.62
C PRO A 141 4.21 -17.79 2.50
N ARG A 142 4.98 -17.68 3.58
CA ARG A 142 6.21 -16.87 3.59
C ARG A 142 7.27 -17.51 2.71
N THR A 143 7.95 -16.66 1.94
CA THR A 143 9.09 -17.06 1.11
C THR A 143 10.28 -16.15 1.39
N GLN A 144 11.46 -16.52 0.90
CA GLN A 144 12.66 -15.69 1.03
C GLN A 144 12.47 -14.29 0.40
N ASN A 145 11.74 -14.21 -0.71
CA ASN A 145 11.47 -12.95 -1.42
C ASN A 145 10.24 -12.20 -0.87
N ASN A 146 9.37 -12.88 -0.13
CA ASN A 146 8.21 -12.30 0.55
C ASN A 146 8.11 -12.82 1.98
N PRO A 147 8.95 -12.32 2.90
CA PRO A 147 8.98 -12.75 4.29
C PRO A 147 7.76 -12.30 5.10
N HIS A 148 7.01 -11.32 4.62
CA HIS A 148 5.80 -10.82 5.29
C HIS A 148 4.66 -11.84 5.25
N GLY A 149 4.60 -12.71 4.22
CA GLY A 149 3.51 -13.67 4.03
C GLY A 149 2.19 -13.00 3.68
N LEU A 150 2.26 -11.85 3.01
CA LEU A 150 1.14 -11.08 2.49
C LEU A 150 1.29 -10.92 0.98
N MET A 151 0.17 -10.81 0.25
CA MET A 151 0.15 -10.56 -1.19
C MET A 151 -0.95 -9.58 -1.54
N ILE A 152 -0.61 -8.58 -2.32
CA ILE A 152 -1.58 -7.66 -2.92
C ILE A 152 -2.15 -8.31 -4.16
N THR A 153 -3.49 -8.40 -4.24
CA THR A 153 -4.21 -9.00 -5.37
C THR A 153 -5.21 -8.03 -5.97
N ASN A 154 -5.52 -8.21 -7.26
CA ASN A 154 -6.43 -7.33 -8.00
C ASN A 154 -6.09 -5.84 -7.89
N TRP A 155 -4.79 -5.53 -7.87
CA TRP A 155 -4.34 -4.15 -7.77
C TRP A 155 -4.62 -3.36 -9.04
N ARG A 156 -5.13 -2.14 -8.86
CA ARG A 156 -5.42 -1.23 -9.96
C ARG A 156 -5.39 0.22 -9.51
N THR A 157 -4.99 1.09 -10.41
CA THR A 157 -5.06 2.54 -10.24
C THR A 157 -6.45 3.02 -10.65
N LEU A 158 -7.14 3.72 -9.76
CA LEU A 158 -8.47 4.31 -10.01
C LEU A 158 -8.35 5.76 -10.46
N GLU A 159 -7.38 6.48 -9.91
CA GLU A 159 -7.16 7.89 -10.20
C GLU A 159 -5.67 8.20 -10.25
N ASN A 160 -5.26 8.97 -11.25
CA ASN A 160 -3.91 9.52 -11.40
C ASN A 160 -4.07 10.85 -12.16
N LYS A 161 -4.34 11.94 -11.41
CA LYS A 161 -4.61 13.26 -11.99
C LYS A 161 -3.53 14.25 -11.60
N ASP A 162 -3.13 15.07 -12.57
CA ASP A 162 -2.23 16.19 -12.33
C ASP A 162 -2.92 17.22 -11.41
N LEU A 163 -2.21 17.67 -10.39
CA LEU A 163 -2.62 18.78 -9.56
C LEU A 163 -2.14 20.05 -10.25
N ASP A 164 -3.08 20.79 -10.83
CA ASP A 164 -2.80 22.11 -11.39
C ASP A 164 -2.52 23.10 -10.25
N TYR A 165 -1.33 23.73 -10.31
CA TYR A 165 -0.96 24.89 -9.49
C TYR A 165 -0.63 26.07 -10.39
#